data_d7be613e61c951796749fbea4381fcfd
#
_entry.id   d7be613e61c951796749fbea4381fcfd
#
_cell.length_a   1.000
_cell.length_b   1.000
_cell.length_c   1.000
_cell.angle_alpha   90.00
_cell.angle_beta   90.00
_cell.angle_gamma   90.00
#
_symmetry.space_group_name_H-M   'P 1'
#
loop_
_entity.id
_entity.type
_entity.pdbx_description
1 polymer ?
#
loop_
_entity_poly.entity_id
_entity_poly.type
_entity_poly.pdbx_seq_one_letter_code
_entity_poly.pdbx_strand_id
1 'polypeptide(L)'
;MIDDHYKMGLMAAEGYLELGMPEEALREFQNLPRDVKLGVEGLTLLMEIHRAEEEWEAMESVAERIWEAEPENVTHWIDWAIALRLSNSPSSARVLLLEALEKFPEEAIVHYHLACCECQLGNLPSAREHLMESKKRCRICRVLALTDEGELQPIWTDYSAPQFQC
;
A
#
# COMPACT_ATOMS: atom_id res chain seq x y z
N MET A 1 -28.34 -13.41 -12.55
CA MET A 1 -28.24 -13.78 -11.14
C MET A 1 -26.80 -14.13 -10.89
N ILE A 2 -26.05 -13.16 -10.40
CA ILE A 2 -24.69 -13.37 -9.93
C ILE A 2 -24.85 -14.18 -8.64
N ASP A 3 -24.26 -15.35 -8.62
CA ASP A 3 -24.48 -16.36 -7.62
C ASP A 3 -24.08 -15.85 -6.23
N ASP A 4 -25.03 -15.67 -5.31
CA ASP A 4 -24.76 -15.21 -3.93
C ASP A 4 -23.80 -16.14 -3.18
N HIS A 5 -23.55 -17.32 -3.74
CA HIS A 5 -22.68 -18.34 -3.13
C HIS A 5 -21.21 -17.93 -3.10
N TYR A 6 -20.68 -17.25 -4.15
CA TYR A 6 -19.28 -16.81 -4.14
C TYR A 6 -19.05 -15.61 -3.21
N LYS A 7 -20.06 -14.76 -3.01
CA LYS A 7 -19.98 -13.66 -2.04
C LYS A 7 -19.77 -14.15 -0.62
N MET A 8 -20.42 -15.25 -0.26
CA MET A 8 -20.20 -15.87 1.03
C MET A 8 -18.76 -16.37 1.18
N GLY A 9 -18.16 -16.91 0.12
CA GLY A 9 -16.77 -17.35 0.14
C GLY A 9 -15.79 -16.17 0.27
N LEU A 10 -16.03 -15.04 -0.46
CA LEU A 10 -15.23 -13.81 -0.29
C LEU A 10 -15.33 -13.28 1.14
N MET A 11 -16.55 -13.11 1.67
CA MET A 11 -16.77 -12.64 3.05
C MET A 11 -16.15 -13.56 4.08
N ALA A 12 -16.19 -14.88 3.86
CA ALA A 12 -15.56 -15.84 4.76
C ALA A 12 -14.03 -15.69 4.78
N ALA A 13 -13.42 -15.53 3.59
CA ALA A 13 -11.99 -15.33 3.48
C ALA A 13 -11.54 -14.00 4.11
N GLU A 14 -12.28 -12.91 3.88
CA GLU A 14 -12.06 -11.62 4.55
C GLU A 14 -12.17 -11.75 6.07
N GLY A 15 -13.20 -12.44 6.56
CA GLY A 15 -13.36 -12.71 8.00
C GLY A 15 -12.20 -13.51 8.60
N TYR A 16 -11.65 -14.48 7.89
CA TYR A 16 -10.44 -15.20 8.33
C TYR A 16 -9.21 -14.27 8.37
N LEU A 17 -9.04 -13.36 7.42
CA LEU A 17 -7.95 -12.36 7.47
C LEU A 17 -8.08 -11.45 8.69
N GLU A 18 -9.28 -10.96 9.00
CA GLU A 18 -9.54 -10.15 10.20
C GLU A 18 -9.21 -10.88 11.51
N LEU A 19 -9.35 -12.20 11.51
CA LEU A 19 -9.00 -13.08 12.64
C LEU A 19 -7.50 -13.44 12.68
N GLY A 20 -6.69 -12.98 11.71
CA GLY A 20 -5.28 -13.33 11.59
C GLY A 20 -5.05 -14.79 11.17
N MET A 21 -5.94 -15.33 10.35
CA MET A 21 -5.93 -16.72 9.87
C MET A 21 -5.76 -16.76 8.32
N PRO A 22 -4.62 -16.36 7.78
CA PRO A 22 -4.42 -16.22 6.32
C PRO A 22 -4.47 -17.58 5.58
N GLU A 23 -4.05 -18.68 6.21
CA GLU A 23 -4.12 -20.01 5.60
C GLU A 23 -5.58 -20.45 5.35
N GLU A 24 -6.48 -20.14 6.28
CA GLU A 24 -7.91 -20.40 6.14
C GLU A 24 -8.53 -19.50 5.08
N ALA A 25 -8.14 -18.21 5.04
CA ALA A 25 -8.55 -17.28 3.99
C ALA A 25 -8.13 -17.78 2.60
N LEU A 26 -6.90 -18.29 2.47
CA LEU A 26 -6.40 -18.88 1.22
C LEU A 26 -7.21 -20.10 0.79
N ARG A 27 -7.63 -20.96 1.73
CA ARG A 27 -8.49 -22.12 1.43
C ARG A 27 -9.84 -21.68 0.87
N GLU A 28 -10.49 -20.69 1.49
CA GLU A 28 -11.74 -20.13 0.98
C GLU A 28 -11.56 -19.50 -0.40
N PHE A 29 -10.50 -18.71 -0.59
CA PHE A 29 -10.14 -18.14 -1.88
C PHE A 29 -9.97 -19.24 -2.96
N GLN A 30 -9.29 -20.33 -2.66
CA GLN A 30 -9.08 -21.44 -3.60
C GLN A 30 -10.39 -22.09 -4.07
N ASN A 31 -11.43 -22.08 -3.25
CA ASN A 31 -12.76 -22.63 -3.55
C ASN A 31 -13.62 -21.69 -4.41
N LEU A 32 -13.21 -20.41 -4.57
CA LEU A 32 -13.94 -19.45 -5.40
C LEU A 32 -13.93 -19.83 -6.89
N PRO A 33 -14.97 -19.49 -7.66
CA PRO A 33 -14.97 -19.62 -9.11
C PRO A 33 -13.80 -18.90 -9.76
N ARG A 34 -13.32 -19.44 -10.90
CA ARG A 34 -12.13 -18.91 -11.58
C ARG A 34 -12.28 -17.45 -12.02
N ASP A 35 -13.44 -17.08 -12.50
CA ASP A 35 -13.78 -15.71 -12.93
C ASP A 35 -13.76 -14.73 -11.78
N VAL A 36 -14.23 -15.14 -10.59
CA VAL A 36 -14.15 -14.34 -9.35
C VAL A 36 -12.70 -14.16 -8.91
N LYS A 37 -11.91 -15.23 -8.89
CA LYS A 37 -10.47 -15.18 -8.52
C LYS A 37 -9.65 -14.29 -9.44
N LEU A 38 -10.01 -14.16 -10.71
CA LEU A 38 -9.30 -13.37 -11.70
C LEU A 38 -9.83 -11.94 -11.81
N GLY A 39 -10.98 -11.63 -11.22
CA GLY A 39 -11.52 -10.28 -11.11
C GLY A 39 -10.78 -9.45 -10.07
N VAL A 40 -10.92 -8.13 -10.13
CA VAL A 40 -10.25 -7.18 -9.21
C VAL A 40 -10.55 -7.50 -7.76
N GLU A 41 -11.79 -7.82 -7.41
CA GLU A 41 -12.22 -8.17 -6.05
C GLU A 41 -11.49 -9.41 -5.52
N GLY A 42 -11.40 -10.49 -6.32
CA GLY A 42 -10.64 -11.69 -5.96
C GLY A 42 -9.14 -11.46 -5.88
N LEU A 43 -8.58 -10.67 -6.81
CA LEU A 43 -7.17 -10.29 -6.77
C LEU A 43 -6.84 -9.44 -5.55
N THR A 44 -7.73 -8.51 -5.15
CA THR A 44 -7.55 -7.71 -3.93
C THR A 44 -7.51 -8.60 -2.68
N LEU A 45 -8.43 -9.56 -2.58
CA LEU A 45 -8.41 -10.54 -1.50
C LEU A 45 -7.10 -11.35 -1.49
N LEU A 46 -6.64 -11.83 -2.65
CA LEU A 46 -5.37 -12.57 -2.77
C LEU A 46 -4.17 -11.72 -2.36
N MET A 47 -4.16 -10.45 -2.74
CA MET A 47 -3.11 -9.49 -2.33
C MET A 47 -3.06 -9.34 -0.81
N GLU A 48 -4.21 -9.22 -0.14
CA GLU A 48 -4.28 -9.12 1.32
C GLU A 48 -3.85 -10.44 2.02
N ILE A 49 -4.15 -11.60 1.42
CA ILE A 49 -3.65 -12.89 1.91
C ILE A 49 -2.12 -12.91 1.86
N HIS A 50 -1.51 -12.58 0.71
CA HIS A 50 -0.04 -12.54 0.59
C HIS A 50 0.58 -11.50 1.52
N ARG A 51 -0.09 -10.36 1.76
CA ARG A 51 0.34 -9.38 2.77
C ARG A 51 0.38 -9.98 4.17
N ALA A 52 -0.66 -10.72 4.56
CA ALA A 52 -0.76 -11.35 5.87
C ALA A 52 0.25 -12.49 6.07
N GLU A 53 0.66 -13.16 5.00
CA GLU A 53 1.68 -14.20 4.97
C GLU A 53 3.10 -13.65 4.76
N GLU A 54 3.26 -12.32 4.62
CA GLU A 54 4.52 -11.64 4.33
C GLU A 54 5.20 -12.12 3.03
N GLU A 55 4.40 -12.57 2.08
CA GLU A 55 4.84 -13.02 0.75
C GLU A 55 4.95 -11.84 -0.23
N TRP A 56 5.93 -10.97 -0.02
CA TRP A 56 6.02 -9.65 -0.66
C TRP A 56 6.11 -9.71 -2.20
N GLU A 57 6.86 -10.64 -2.76
CA GLU A 57 6.99 -10.80 -4.22
C GLU A 57 5.68 -11.30 -4.86
N ALA A 58 4.95 -12.17 -4.16
CA ALA A 58 3.63 -12.62 -4.61
C ALA A 58 2.61 -11.47 -4.54
N MET A 59 2.64 -10.69 -3.44
CA MET A 59 1.83 -9.49 -3.28
C MET A 59 2.09 -8.47 -4.40
N GLU A 60 3.36 -8.21 -4.75
CA GLU A 60 3.77 -7.31 -5.83
C GLU A 60 3.17 -7.74 -7.18
N SER A 61 3.32 -9.02 -7.54
CA SER A 61 2.78 -9.56 -8.79
C SER A 61 1.25 -9.43 -8.89
N VAL A 62 0.53 -9.58 -7.78
CA VAL A 62 -0.93 -9.41 -7.74
C VAL A 62 -1.32 -7.94 -7.81
N ALA A 63 -0.61 -7.07 -7.10
CA ALA A 63 -0.87 -5.63 -7.11
C ALA A 63 -0.66 -5.01 -8.51
N GLU A 64 0.38 -5.42 -9.24
CA GLU A 64 0.60 -5.02 -10.63
C GLU A 64 -0.59 -5.39 -11.53
N ARG A 65 -1.11 -6.60 -11.41
CA ARG A 65 -2.29 -7.06 -12.18
C ARG A 65 -3.56 -6.28 -11.84
N ILE A 66 -3.76 -5.90 -10.58
CA ILE A 66 -4.88 -5.05 -10.17
C ILE A 66 -4.74 -3.67 -10.81
N TRP A 67 -3.55 -3.08 -10.75
CA TRP A 67 -3.24 -1.79 -11.36
C TRP A 67 -3.46 -1.81 -12.89
N GLU A 68 -3.00 -2.87 -13.59
CA GLU A 68 -3.23 -3.03 -15.04
C GLU A 68 -4.73 -3.08 -15.40
N ALA A 69 -5.54 -3.69 -14.54
CA ALA A 69 -6.99 -3.80 -14.75
C ALA A 69 -7.72 -2.46 -14.55
N GLU A 70 -7.30 -1.66 -13.57
CA GLU A 70 -7.96 -0.39 -13.21
C GLU A 70 -6.94 0.75 -12.95
N PRO A 71 -6.21 1.21 -13.98
CA PRO A 71 -5.14 2.21 -13.83
C PRO A 71 -5.65 3.63 -13.50
N GLU A 72 -6.97 3.86 -13.55
CA GLU A 72 -7.59 5.13 -13.17
C GLU A 72 -7.88 5.23 -11.65
N ASN A 73 -7.67 4.16 -10.91
CA ASN A 73 -7.87 4.13 -9.47
C ASN A 73 -6.54 4.35 -8.74
N VAL A 74 -6.39 5.49 -8.08
CA VAL A 74 -5.16 5.85 -7.35
C VAL A 74 -4.79 4.84 -6.26
N THR A 75 -5.77 4.17 -5.66
CA THR A 75 -5.53 3.16 -4.62
C THR A 75 -4.66 2.02 -5.15
N HIS A 76 -4.88 1.58 -6.39
CA HIS A 76 -4.10 0.48 -6.99
C HIS A 76 -2.64 0.88 -7.26
N TRP A 77 -2.37 2.14 -7.56
CA TRP A 77 -1.00 2.67 -7.61
C TRP A 77 -0.31 2.62 -6.25
N ILE A 78 -1.07 2.97 -5.21
CA ILE A 78 -0.56 2.94 -3.83
C ILE A 78 -0.28 1.51 -3.38
N ASP A 79 -1.22 0.58 -3.60
CA ASP A 79 -1.09 -0.82 -3.22
C ASP A 79 0.13 -1.48 -3.89
N TRP A 80 0.32 -1.22 -5.18
CA TRP A 80 1.52 -1.71 -5.90
C TRP A 80 2.81 -1.06 -5.38
N ALA A 81 2.80 0.24 -5.11
CA ALA A 81 3.96 0.92 -4.53
C ALA A 81 4.31 0.39 -3.12
N ILE A 82 3.30 0.06 -2.31
CA ILE A 82 3.51 -0.59 -1.01
C ILE A 82 4.15 -1.97 -1.20
N ALA A 83 3.62 -2.79 -2.11
CA ALA A 83 4.17 -4.10 -2.42
C ALA A 83 5.63 -4.02 -2.87
N LEU A 84 5.96 -3.11 -3.80
CA LEU A 84 7.34 -2.83 -4.26
C LEU A 84 8.28 -2.44 -3.11
N ARG A 85 7.81 -1.64 -2.16
CA ARG A 85 8.63 -1.27 -0.99
C ARG A 85 8.88 -2.45 -0.06
N LEU A 86 7.86 -3.27 0.17
CA LEU A 86 7.95 -4.46 1.01
C LEU A 86 8.81 -5.55 0.37
N SER A 87 8.79 -5.70 -0.97
CA SER A 87 9.69 -6.58 -1.73
C SER A 87 11.12 -6.00 -1.90
N ASN A 88 11.48 -4.99 -1.10
CA ASN A 88 12.79 -4.34 -1.09
C ASN A 88 13.17 -3.61 -2.38
N SER A 89 12.18 -3.06 -3.07
CA SER A 89 12.34 -2.29 -4.31
C SER A 89 11.88 -0.82 -4.18
N PRO A 90 12.34 -0.04 -3.16
CA PRO A 90 11.85 1.33 -2.92
C PRO A 90 12.14 2.28 -4.07
N SER A 91 13.18 2.04 -4.87
CA SER A 91 13.48 2.85 -6.06
C SER A 91 12.41 2.68 -7.14
N SER A 92 11.92 1.46 -7.36
CA SER A 92 10.83 1.18 -8.30
C SER A 92 9.51 1.77 -7.81
N ALA A 93 9.21 1.63 -6.52
CA ALA A 93 8.04 2.25 -5.89
C ALA A 93 8.06 3.77 -6.05
N ARG A 94 9.21 4.40 -5.88
CA ARG A 94 9.39 5.85 -6.09
C ARG A 94 9.05 6.27 -7.52
N VAL A 95 9.56 5.55 -8.52
CA VAL A 95 9.27 5.84 -9.94
C VAL A 95 7.76 5.74 -10.20
N LEU A 96 7.14 4.65 -9.78
CA LEU A 96 5.70 4.42 -9.91
C LEU A 96 4.88 5.55 -9.24
N LEU A 97 5.24 5.98 -8.05
CA LEU A 97 4.55 7.04 -7.32
C LEU A 97 4.76 8.42 -7.94
N LEU A 98 5.90 8.69 -8.59
CA LEU A 98 6.09 9.92 -9.34
C LEU A 98 5.18 9.97 -10.58
N GLU A 99 5.01 8.86 -11.29
CA GLU A 99 4.04 8.74 -12.39
C GLU A 99 2.60 8.90 -11.86
N ALA A 100 2.29 8.29 -10.72
CA ALA A 100 0.99 8.47 -10.06
C ALA A 100 0.74 9.95 -9.71
N LEU A 101 1.75 10.68 -9.26
CA LEU A 101 1.63 12.11 -8.94
C LEU A 101 1.37 12.97 -10.18
N GLU A 102 1.91 12.61 -11.34
CA GLU A 102 1.60 13.31 -12.61
C GLU A 102 0.13 13.10 -13.01
N LYS A 103 -0.40 11.91 -12.77
CA LYS A 103 -1.79 11.55 -13.09
C LYS A 103 -2.79 12.06 -12.05
N PHE A 104 -2.41 12.06 -10.78
CA PHE A 104 -3.24 12.41 -9.62
C PHE A 104 -2.57 13.51 -8.76
N PRO A 105 -2.37 14.73 -9.28
CA PRO A 105 -1.56 15.76 -8.61
C PRO A 105 -2.14 16.26 -7.29
N GLU A 106 -3.44 16.07 -7.06
CA GLU A 106 -4.12 16.52 -5.83
C GLU A 106 -4.17 15.47 -4.72
N GLU A 107 -3.74 14.24 -5.01
CA GLU A 107 -3.83 13.12 -4.07
C GLU A 107 -2.73 13.15 -3.01
N ALA A 108 -3.10 13.60 -1.82
CA ALA A 108 -2.19 13.74 -0.68
C ALA A 108 -1.52 12.42 -0.26
N ILE A 109 -2.21 11.29 -0.47
CA ILE A 109 -1.72 9.95 -0.11
C ILE A 109 -0.51 9.55 -0.96
N VAL A 110 -0.43 9.99 -2.22
CA VAL A 110 0.73 9.75 -3.09
C VAL A 110 1.97 10.42 -2.51
N HIS A 111 1.85 11.66 -2.05
CA HIS A 111 2.94 12.35 -1.36
C HIS A 111 3.36 11.65 -0.07
N TYR A 112 2.41 11.10 0.69
CA TYR A 112 2.73 10.32 1.90
C TYR A 112 3.62 9.12 1.58
N HIS A 113 3.23 8.30 0.60
CA HIS A 113 4.01 7.12 0.21
C HIS A 113 5.33 7.46 -0.48
N LEU A 114 5.42 8.61 -1.20
CA LEU A 114 6.71 9.14 -1.67
C LEU A 114 7.63 9.46 -0.49
N ALA A 115 7.12 10.09 0.58
CA ALA A 115 7.92 10.34 1.76
C ALA A 115 8.47 9.05 2.39
N CYS A 116 7.67 7.98 2.46
CA CYS A 116 8.12 6.68 2.93
C CYS A 116 9.22 6.09 2.03
N CYS A 117 9.06 6.15 0.69
CA CYS A 117 10.10 5.71 -0.25
C CYS A 117 11.40 6.48 -0.08
N GLU A 118 11.33 7.81 0.01
CA GLU A 118 12.51 8.66 0.18
C GLU A 118 13.21 8.43 1.52
N CYS A 119 12.46 8.10 2.60
CA CYS A 119 13.05 7.66 3.87
C CYS A 119 13.85 6.37 3.71
N GLN A 120 13.29 5.36 3.05
CA GLN A 120 13.98 4.08 2.81
C GLN A 120 15.22 4.26 1.92
N LEU A 121 15.20 5.22 0.99
CA LEU A 121 16.34 5.56 0.13
C LEU A 121 17.37 6.49 0.81
N GLY A 122 17.09 6.97 2.03
CA GLY A 122 17.95 7.89 2.77
C GLY A 122 17.88 9.35 2.31
N ASN A 123 16.95 9.71 1.44
CA ASN A 123 16.76 11.06 0.92
C ASN A 123 15.89 11.91 1.85
N LEU A 124 16.34 12.14 3.09
CA LEU A 124 15.56 12.78 4.13
C LEU A 124 15.02 14.18 3.80
N PRO A 125 15.75 15.06 3.08
CA PRO A 125 15.21 16.35 2.65
C PRO A 125 13.97 16.21 1.76
N SER A 126 14.02 15.35 0.72
CA SER A 126 12.90 15.06 -0.17
C SER A 126 11.74 14.42 0.56
N ALA A 127 12.02 13.48 1.48
CA ALA A 127 11.01 12.85 2.32
C ALA A 127 10.22 13.88 3.14
N ARG A 128 10.91 14.87 3.72
CA ARG A 128 10.26 15.98 4.47
C ARG A 128 9.37 16.84 3.58
N GLU A 129 9.84 17.18 2.39
CA GLU A 129 9.07 17.99 1.44
C GLU A 129 7.75 17.28 1.07
N HIS A 130 7.83 16.00 0.69
CA HIS A 130 6.64 15.21 0.37
C HIS A 130 5.72 15.04 1.58
N LEU A 131 6.25 14.80 2.77
CA LEU A 131 5.43 14.70 3.97
C LEU A 131 4.72 16.03 4.30
N MET A 132 5.37 17.16 4.08
CA MET A 132 4.75 18.48 4.27
C MET A 132 3.60 18.70 3.28
N GLU A 133 3.78 18.35 2.00
CA GLU A 133 2.72 18.47 0.99
C GLU A 133 1.52 17.56 1.32
N SER A 134 1.77 16.33 1.73
CA SER A 134 0.73 15.42 2.19
C SER A 134 -0.08 16.00 3.37
N LYS A 135 0.61 16.49 4.41
CA LYS A 135 -0.03 17.07 5.61
C LYS A 135 -0.81 18.34 5.34
N LYS A 136 -0.42 19.16 4.37
CA LYS A 136 -1.16 20.38 3.98
C LYS A 136 -2.51 20.02 3.39
N ARG A 137 -2.58 18.95 2.60
CA ARG A 137 -3.74 18.59 1.78
C ARG A 137 -4.72 17.65 2.49
N CYS A 138 -4.26 16.81 3.41
CA CYS A 138 -5.07 15.76 4.01
C CYS A 138 -4.89 15.65 5.53
N ARG A 139 -6.03 15.68 6.26
CA ARG A 139 -6.04 15.47 7.72
C ARG A 139 -5.69 14.02 8.10
N ILE A 140 -6.13 13.05 7.30
CA ILE A 140 -5.88 11.62 7.53
C ILE A 140 -4.39 11.34 7.38
N CYS A 141 -3.75 11.84 6.31
CA CYS A 141 -2.30 11.70 6.12
C CYS A 141 -1.51 12.34 7.28
N ARG A 142 -2.04 13.39 7.89
CA ARG A 142 -1.45 14.00 9.10
C ARG A 142 -1.49 13.05 10.29
N VAL A 143 -2.59 12.32 10.45
CA VAL A 143 -2.73 11.31 11.51
C VAL A 143 -1.82 10.12 11.23
N LEU A 144 -1.84 9.58 10.01
CA LEU A 144 -0.96 8.49 9.58
C LEU A 144 0.52 8.82 9.87
N ALA A 145 0.96 10.02 9.52
CA ALA A 145 2.34 10.44 9.78
C ALA A 145 2.71 10.53 11.26
N LEU A 146 1.73 10.73 12.16
CA LEU A 146 1.96 10.78 13.61
C LEU A 146 1.92 9.38 14.25
N THR A 147 1.21 8.43 13.63
CA THR A 147 1.06 7.06 14.12
C THR A 147 2.04 6.09 13.47
N ASP A 148 2.75 6.54 12.44
CA ASP A 148 3.78 5.75 11.76
C ASP A 148 5.05 5.71 12.62
N GLU A 149 5.20 4.63 13.36
CA GLU A 149 6.35 4.40 14.25
C GLU A 149 7.58 3.82 13.53
N GLY A 150 7.46 3.45 12.25
CA GLY A 150 8.50 2.73 11.52
C GLY A 150 9.06 3.48 10.31
N GLU A 151 8.26 3.67 9.29
CA GLU A 151 8.72 4.10 7.96
C GLU A 151 9.22 5.55 7.92
N LEU A 152 8.59 6.45 8.67
CA LEU A 152 8.94 7.87 8.76
C LEU A 152 9.87 8.20 9.96
N GLN A 153 10.25 7.20 10.76
CA GLN A 153 11.15 7.39 11.91
C GLN A 153 12.44 8.15 11.55
N PRO A 154 13.11 7.89 10.41
CA PRO A 154 14.32 8.64 10.05
C PRO A 154 14.12 10.15 9.99
N ILE A 155 12.93 10.62 9.58
CA ILE A 155 12.62 12.06 9.55
C ILE A 155 12.51 12.63 10.97
N TRP A 156 11.94 11.87 11.90
CA TRP A 156 11.71 12.32 13.27
C TRP A 156 12.97 12.29 14.12
N THR A 157 13.84 11.30 13.95
CA THR A 157 15.10 11.17 14.71
C THR A 157 16.09 12.28 14.38
N ASP A 158 16.11 12.76 13.14
CA ASP A 158 16.97 13.87 12.72
C ASP A 158 16.51 15.23 13.28
N TYR A 159 15.25 15.34 13.71
CA TYR A 159 14.73 16.50 14.44
C TYR A 159 15.17 16.57 15.91
N SER A 160 15.69 15.45 16.46
CA SER A 160 16.14 15.35 17.85
C SER A 160 17.59 15.76 18.03
N ALA A 161 18.33 16.06 16.96
CA ALA A 161 19.66 16.67 17.05
C ALA A 161 19.48 18.16 17.37
N PRO A 162 19.97 18.65 18.52
CA PRO A 162 19.76 20.03 18.92
C PRO A 162 20.54 20.97 17.99
N GLN A 163 19.87 21.65 17.09
CA GLN A 163 20.38 22.88 16.48
C GLN A 163 20.18 24.06 17.48
N PHE A 164 20.62 23.87 18.72
CA PHE A 164 20.84 24.96 19.63
C PHE A 164 22.34 25.03 19.94
N GLN A 165 23.09 25.61 19.03
CA GLN A 165 24.33 26.30 19.41
C GLN A 165 24.07 27.80 19.19
N CYS A 166 24.07 28.49 20.32
CA CYS A 166 24.01 29.94 20.42
C CYS A 166 25.11 30.62 19.63
#